data_7f2543ae935d0aa51dcb0528a7a05743
#
_entry.id   7f2543ae935d0aa51dcb0528a7a05743
#
_cell.length_a   1.000
_cell.length_b   1.000
_cell.length_c   1.000
_cell.angle_alpha   90.00
_cell.angle_beta   90.00
_cell.angle_gamma   90.00
#
_symmetry.space_group_name_H-M   'P 1'
#
loop_
_entity.id
_entity.type
_entity.pdbx_description
1 polymer ?
#
loop_
_entity_poly.entity_id
_entity_poly.type
_entity_poly.pdbx_seq_one_letter_code
_entity_poly.pdbx_strand_id
1 'polypeptide(L)'
;MDLRDDVTKVQRLLTKGMRAVRARRAVRAALALRPPVPDGTVEVAAYFTDGPENLYQLDQWFEPLRSLHERHHVTVLSRNWETTQALLGTCPVPVHHAPDIDGVEAFLRRQPVRAVLYVNQNQANFSAMRFADPAHVFICHGESDKDYMSSNQLKAYDHVFVAGEAARLRIQRKL
;
A
#
# COMPACT_ATOMS: atom_id res chain seq x y z
N MET A 1 -2.25 -12.83 36.94
CA MET A 1 -1.37 -12.57 35.79
C MET A 1 -0.81 -13.93 35.39
N ASP A 2 -1.26 -14.45 34.23
CA ASP A 2 -1.01 -15.87 33.88
C ASP A 2 0.33 -15.97 33.13
N LEU A 3 1.32 -16.60 33.76
CA LEU A 3 2.65 -16.85 33.20
C LEU A 3 2.62 -17.53 31.83
N ARG A 4 1.58 -18.33 31.55
CA ARG A 4 1.40 -19.00 30.26
C ARG A 4 1.05 -18.02 29.13
N ASP A 5 0.24 -17.00 29.45
CA ASP A 5 -0.12 -15.95 28.46
C ASP A 5 1.09 -15.08 28.12
N ASP A 6 1.95 -14.80 29.10
CA ASP A 6 3.16 -14.00 28.87
C ASP A 6 4.19 -14.76 28.03
N VAL A 7 4.38 -16.08 28.28
CA VAL A 7 5.27 -16.93 27.47
C VAL A 7 4.76 -17.01 26.02
N THR A 8 3.45 -17.17 25.84
CA THR A 8 2.85 -17.23 24.50
C THR A 8 3.01 -15.90 23.74
N LYS A 9 2.86 -14.78 24.41
CA LYS A 9 3.10 -13.45 23.82
C LYS A 9 4.55 -13.27 23.40
N VAL A 10 5.50 -13.64 24.26
CA VAL A 10 6.94 -13.55 23.96
C VAL A 10 7.29 -14.44 22.76
N GLN A 11 6.80 -15.67 22.72
CA GLN A 11 7.03 -16.57 21.57
C GLN A 11 6.46 -15.99 20.27
N ARG A 12 5.26 -15.41 20.30
CA ARG A 12 4.66 -14.75 19.12
C ARG A 12 5.51 -13.55 18.66
N LEU A 13 6.00 -12.74 19.58
CA LEU A 13 6.86 -11.60 19.24
C LEU A 13 8.19 -12.05 18.63
N LEU A 14 8.84 -13.08 19.20
CA LEU A 14 10.06 -13.64 18.65
C LEU A 14 9.85 -14.23 17.26
N THR A 15 8.77 -14.98 17.07
CA THR A 15 8.42 -15.56 15.76
C THR A 15 8.17 -14.48 14.71
N LYS A 16 7.43 -13.41 15.08
CA LYS A 16 7.17 -12.25 14.21
C LYS A 16 8.47 -11.54 13.86
N GLY A 17 9.34 -11.31 14.84
CA GLY A 17 10.65 -10.70 14.61
C GLY A 17 11.53 -11.51 13.65
N MET A 18 11.59 -12.84 13.83
CA MET A 18 12.35 -13.72 12.94
C MET A 18 11.80 -13.73 11.51
N ARG A 19 10.47 -13.72 11.34
CA ARG A 19 9.82 -13.62 10.01
C ARG A 19 10.21 -12.31 9.32
N ALA A 20 10.11 -11.19 10.02
CA ALA A 20 10.49 -9.89 9.46
C ALA A 20 11.96 -9.82 9.05
N VAL A 21 12.89 -10.39 9.84
CA VAL A 21 14.32 -10.46 9.49
C VAL A 21 14.55 -11.34 8.26
N ARG A 22 13.88 -12.49 8.17
CA ARG A 22 13.97 -13.38 7.00
C ARG A 22 13.43 -12.69 5.75
N ALA A 23 12.25 -12.08 5.84
CA ALA A 23 11.63 -11.33 4.75
C ALA A 23 12.54 -10.20 4.27
N ARG A 24 13.11 -9.42 5.20
CA ARG A 24 14.07 -8.35 4.87
C ARG A 24 15.28 -8.87 4.08
N ARG A 25 15.84 -9.99 4.50
CA ARG A 25 16.99 -10.61 3.79
C ARG A 25 16.58 -11.09 2.40
N ALA A 26 15.44 -11.78 2.29
CA ALA A 26 14.92 -12.29 1.03
C ALA A 26 14.60 -11.16 0.04
N VAL A 27 13.93 -10.10 0.50
CA VAL A 27 13.61 -8.93 -0.33
C VAL A 27 14.89 -8.24 -0.82
N ARG A 28 15.86 -8.00 0.06
CA ARG A 28 17.12 -7.39 -0.33
C ARG A 28 17.87 -8.21 -1.39
N ALA A 29 17.93 -9.53 -1.21
CA ALA A 29 18.55 -10.43 -2.19
C ALA A 29 17.78 -10.41 -3.53
N ALA A 30 16.45 -10.46 -3.49
CA ALA A 30 15.63 -10.45 -4.70
C ALA A 30 15.72 -9.11 -5.46
N LEU A 31 15.76 -7.98 -4.74
CA LEU A 31 15.91 -6.65 -5.36
C LEU A 31 17.31 -6.43 -5.92
N ALA A 32 18.35 -7.00 -5.32
CA ALA A 32 19.71 -6.92 -5.85
C ALA A 32 19.88 -7.63 -7.20
N LEU A 33 19.01 -8.58 -7.52
CA LEU A 33 19.00 -9.32 -8.79
C LEU A 33 18.08 -8.70 -9.85
N ARG A 34 17.33 -7.67 -9.50
CA ARG A 34 16.40 -7.01 -10.41
C ARG A 34 16.92 -5.64 -10.80
N PRO A 35 16.68 -5.19 -12.04
CA PRO A 35 16.97 -3.80 -12.37
C PRO A 35 16.15 -2.88 -11.45
N PRO A 36 16.76 -1.82 -10.92
CA PRO A 36 16.01 -0.81 -10.16
C PRO A 36 14.96 -0.15 -11.06
N VAL A 37 13.88 0.33 -10.44
CA VAL A 37 12.93 1.18 -11.14
C VAL A 37 13.68 2.43 -11.61
N PRO A 38 13.72 2.72 -12.93
CA PRO A 38 14.48 3.86 -13.43
C PRO A 38 13.93 5.19 -12.89
N ASP A 39 14.82 6.14 -12.61
CA ASP A 39 14.41 7.47 -12.19
C ASP A 39 13.66 8.19 -13.32
N GLY A 40 12.70 9.03 -12.97
CA GLY A 40 11.94 9.81 -13.94
C GLY A 40 10.90 9.04 -14.76
N THR A 41 10.54 7.81 -14.38
CA THR A 41 9.64 6.98 -15.19
C THR A 41 8.28 6.74 -14.58
N VAL A 42 8.15 6.69 -13.25
CA VAL A 42 6.89 6.31 -12.59
C VAL A 42 5.94 7.48 -12.49
N GLU A 43 4.76 7.34 -13.07
CA GLU A 43 3.70 8.35 -13.03
C GLU A 43 2.62 8.05 -11.98
N VAL A 44 2.43 6.76 -11.62
CA VAL A 44 1.41 6.33 -10.66
C VAL A 44 2.02 5.38 -9.64
N ALA A 45 1.81 5.64 -8.35
CA ALA A 45 2.24 4.77 -7.26
C ALA A 45 1.02 4.16 -6.55
N ALA A 46 0.90 2.83 -6.53
CA ALA A 46 -0.06 2.15 -5.67
C ALA A 46 0.58 1.94 -4.29
N TYR A 47 0.18 2.72 -3.31
CA TYR A 47 0.78 2.73 -1.98
C TYR A 47 0.11 1.71 -1.05
N PHE A 48 0.90 0.78 -0.52
CA PHE A 48 0.41 -0.29 0.34
C PHE A 48 1.30 -0.49 1.56
N THR A 49 0.73 -0.32 2.75
CA THR A 49 1.46 -0.31 4.03
C THR A 49 1.20 -1.54 4.89
N ASP A 50 0.16 -2.31 4.57
CA ASP A 50 -0.31 -3.42 5.37
C ASP A 50 0.56 -4.67 5.28
N GLY A 51 0.35 -5.57 6.23
CA GLY A 51 0.90 -6.91 6.23
C GLY A 51 0.33 -7.82 5.15
N PRO A 52 0.96 -8.99 4.93
CA PRO A 52 0.55 -9.92 3.88
C PRO A 52 -0.88 -10.47 4.06
N GLU A 53 -1.41 -10.44 5.27
CA GLU A 53 -2.79 -10.84 5.58
C GLU A 53 -3.85 -9.98 4.90
N ASN A 54 -3.50 -8.75 4.55
CA ASN A 54 -4.37 -7.79 3.86
C ASN A 54 -4.06 -7.65 2.36
N LEU A 55 -3.13 -8.44 1.83
CA LEU A 55 -2.69 -8.33 0.44
C LEU A 55 -3.82 -8.58 -0.56
N TYR A 56 -4.83 -9.37 -0.19
CA TYR A 56 -6.03 -9.58 -1.02
C TYR A 56 -6.74 -8.27 -1.42
N GLN A 57 -6.56 -7.20 -0.66
CA GLN A 57 -7.13 -5.88 -0.96
C GLN A 57 -6.43 -5.23 -2.16
N LEU A 58 -5.14 -5.49 -2.33
CA LEU A 58 -4.37 -5.02 -3.48
C LEU A 58 -4.49 -5.98 -4.67
N ASP A 59 -4.57 -7.28 -4.42
CA ASP A 59 -4.63 -8.32 -5.48
C ASP A 59 -5.81 -8.10 -6.43
N GLN A 60 -6.94 -7.61 -5.92
CA GLN A 60 -8.12 -7.27 -6.73
C GLN A 60 -7.83 -6.20 -7.79
N TRP A 61 -6.82 -5.38 -7.58
CA TRP A 61 -6.42 -4.31 -8.47
C TRP A 61 -5.29 -4.69 -9.41
N PHE A 62 -4.77 -5.92 -9.35
CA PHE A 62 -3.64 -6.33 -10.17
C PHE A 62 -3.91 -6.19 -11.67
N GLU A 63 -5.08 -6.61 -12.13
CA GLU A 63 -5.45 -6.48 -13.54
C GLU A 63 -5.65 -5.02 -13.98
N PRO A 64 -6.41 -4.18 -13.25
CA PRO A 64 -6.46 -2.75 -13.51
C PRO A 64 -5.08 -2.05 -13.46
N LEU A 65 -4.22 -2.39 -12.49
CA LEU A 65 -2.88 -1.81 -12.38
C LEU A 65 -1.98 -2.23 -13.55
N ARG A 66 -2.08 -3.49 -14.00
CA ARG A 66 -1.36 -3.99 -15.18
C ARG A 66 -1.79 -3.22 -16.43
N SER A 67 -3.09 -3.08 -16.66
CA SER A 67 -3.63 -2.34 -17.78
C SER A 67 -3.24 -0.84 -17.75
N LEU A 68 -3.23 -0.24 -16.55
CA LEU A 68 -2.78 1.14 -16.38
C LEU A 68 -1.28 1.28 -16.63
N HIS A 69 -0.49 0.28 -16.24
CA HIS A 69 0.97 0.27 -16.41
C HIS A 69 1.40 0.34 -17.89
N GLU A 70 0.60 -0.19 -18.80
CA GLU A 70 0.85 -0.13 -20.24
C GLU A 70 0.90 1.32 -20.78
N ARG A 71 0.31 2.29 -20.05
CA ARG A 71 0.21 3.70 -20.46
C ARG A 71 0.92 4.68 -19.53
N HIS A 72 0.99 4.37 -18.24
CA HIS A 72 1.35 5.35 -17.20
C HIS A 72 2.43 4.89 -16.22
N HIS A 73 3.17 3.81 -16.51
CA HIS A 73 4.26 3.33 -15.67
C HIS A 73 3.91 3.27 -14.17
N VAL A 74 3.03 2.35 -13.82
CA VAL A 74 2.61 2.11 -12.44
C VAL A 74 3.68 1.35 -11.67
N THR A 75 3.87 1.68 -10.39
CA THR A 75 4.69 0.92 -9.43
C THR A 75 3.93 0.72 -8.14
N VAL A 76 3.99 -0.47 -7.56
CA VAL A 76 3.53 -0.70 -6.18
C VAL A 76 4.63 -0.24 -5.22
N LEU A 77 4.29 0.72 -4.36
CA LEU A 77 5.15 1.23 -3.31
C LEU A 77 4.78 0.57 -1.98
N SER A 78 5.53 -0.43 -1.57
CA SER A 78 5.26 -1.24 -0.37
C SER A 78 6.19 -0.89 0.79
N ARG A 79 5.65 -0.86 2.02
CA ARG A 79 6.40 -0.56 3.24
C ARG A 79 6.70 -1.76 4.11
N ASN A 80 5.96 -2.84 3.96
CA ASN A 80 6.11 -4.04 4.77
C ASN A 80 7.01 -5.06 4.07
N TRP A 81 8.03 -5.60 4.77
CA TRP A 81 8.99 -6.55 4.20
C TRP A 81 8.34 -7.87 3.76
N GLU A 82 7.41 -8.40 4.58
CA GLU A 82 6.71 -9.66 4.27
C GLU A 82 5.78 -9.49 3.08
N THR A 83 5.06 -8.37 3.03
CA THR A 83 4.22 -7.98 1.89
C THR A 83 5.04 -7.78 0.63
N THR A 84 6.16 -7.07 0.71
CA THR A 84 7.04 -6.87 -0.44
C THR A 84 7.56 -8.23 -0.95
N GLN A 85 7.95 -9.14 -0.05
CA GLN A 85 8.38 -10.48 -0.44
C GLN A 85 7.31 -11.23 -1.24
N ALA A 86 6.06 -11.18 -0.80
CA ALA A 86 4.94 -11.80 -1.51
C ALA A 86 4.71 -11.13 -2.88
N LEU A 87 4.67 -9.80 -2.91
CA LEU A 87 4.47 -9.01 -4.13
C LEU A 87 5.53 -9.26 -5.20
N LEU A 88 6.78 -9.46 -4.82
CA LEU A 88 7.86 -9.75 -5.77
C LEU A 88 7.64 -11.04 -6.57
N GLY A 89 6.78 -11.97 -6.08
CA GLY A 89 6.42 -13.21 -6.77
C GLY A 89 5.12 -13.15 -7.58
N THR A 90 4.23 -12.22 -7.28
CA THR A 90 2.84 -12.24 -7.79
C THR A 90 2.39 -10.95 -8.46
N CYS A 91 2.99 -9.80 -8.10
CA CYS A 91 2.54 -8.51 -8.61
C CYS A 91 2.88 -8.35 -10.11
N PRO A 92 1.90 -7.97 -10.96
CA PRO A 92 2.10 -7.85 -12.41
C PRO A 92 2.82 -6.55 -12.82
N VAL A 93 3.03 -5.62 -11.88
CA VAL A 93 3.74 -4.35 -12.10
C VAL A 93 4.97 -4.26 -11.20
N PRO A 94 5.95 -3.40 -11.52
CA PRO A 94 7.13 -3.20 -10.67
C PRO A 94 6.78 -2.92 -9.22
N VAL A 95 7.59 -3.46 -8.30
CA VAL A 95 7.45 -3.25 -6.86
C VAL A 95 8.66 -2.53 -6.33
N HIS A 96 8.46 -1.40 -5.67
CA HIS A 96 9.48 -0.66 -4.94
C HIS A 96 9.25 -0.80 -3.44
N HIS A 97 10.32 -1.10 -2.69
CA HIS A 97 10.26 -1.21 -1.23
C HIS A 97 10.78 0.04 -0.56
N ALA A 98 9.93 0.72 0.19
CA ALA A 98 10.27 1.89 1.00
C ALA A 98 9.82 1.64 2.46
N PRO A 99 10.70 1.11 3.33
CA PRO A 99 10.31 0.66 4.67
C PRO A 99 9.86 1.79 5.61
N ASP A 100 10.29 3.00 5.34
CA ASP A 100 10.05 4.19 6.14
C ASP A 100 9.61 5.38 5.27
N ILE A 101 9.29 6.47 5.91
CA ILE A 101 8.81 7.66 5.21
C ILE A 101 9.91 8.36 4.40
N ASP A 102 11.14 8.26 4.85
CA ASP A 102 12.29 8.83 4.14
C ASP A 102 12.52 8.10 2.81
N GLY A 103 12.33 6.77 2.80
CA GLY A 103 12.34 5.97 1.58
C GLY A 103 11.19 6.32 0.62
N VAL A 104 10.00 6.62 1.14
CA VAL A 104 8.85 7.11 0.34
C VAL A 104 9.19 8.46 -0.27
N GLU A 105 9.71 9.39 0.52
CA GLU A 105 10.12 10.72 0.05
C GLU A 105 11.20 10.61 -1.03
N ALA A 106 12.23 9.81 -0.79
CA ALA A 106 13.31 9.60 -1.74
C ALA A 106 12.80 9.00 -3.07
N PHE A 107 11.81 8.12 -3.02
CA PHE A 107 11.15 7.60 -4.22
C PHE A 107 10.39 8.70 -4.95
N LEU A 108 9.49 9.42 -4.27
CA LEU A 108 8.66 10.47 -4.87
C LEU A 108 9.48 11.62 -5.46
N ARG A 109 10.60 11.99 -4.84
CA ARG A 109 11.51 13.02 -5.38
C ARG A 109 12.20 12.62 -6.68
N ARG A 110 12.40 11.32 -6.92
CA ARG A 110 13.07 10.81 -8.12
C ARG A 110 12.10 10.47 -9.25
N GLN A 111 10.81 10.44 -8.96
CA GLN A 111 9.77 9.99 -9.88
C GLN A 111 8.76 11.11 -10.15
N PRO A 112 8.28 11.28 -11.41
CA PRO A 112 7.24 12.25 -11.75
C PRO A 112 5.85 11.74 -11.37
N VAL A 113 5.68 11.26 -10.12
CA VAL A 113 4.42 10.68 -9.65
C VAL A 113 3.33 11.74 -9.65
N ARG A 114 2.27 11.50 -10.41
CA ARG A 114 1.09 12.36 -10.53
C ARG A 114 -0.04 11.92 -9.62
N ALA A 115 -0.12 10.61 -9.33
CA ALA A 115 -1.16 10.05 -8.48
C ALA A 115 -0.61 8.96 -7.56
N VAL A 116 -1.06 8.97 -6.30
CA VAL A 116 -0.86 7.90 -5.34
C VAL A 116 -2.21 7.24 -5.07
N LEU A 117 -2.30 5.94 -5.38
CA LEU A 117 -3.51 5.15 -5.23
C LEU A 117 -3.52 4.41 -3.89
N TYR A 118 -4.66 4.39 -3.22
CA TYR A 118 -4.86 3.73 -1.93
C TYR A 118 -6.03 2.76 -2.01
N VAL A 119 -5.78 1.49 -1.73
CA VAL A 119 -6.81 0.43 -1.81
C VAL A 119 -7.59 0.28 -0.51
N ASN A 120 -7.09 0.82 0.60
CA ASN A 120 -7.71 0.70 1.92
C ASN A 120 -7.53 1.97 2.77
N GLN A 121 -8.29 2.05 3.86
CA GLN A 121 -8.20 3.13 4.85
C GLN A 121 -7.25 2.74 5.98
N ASN A 122 -5.95 2.71 5.71
CA ASN A 122 -4.93 2.51 6.74
C ASN A 122 -4.43 3.86 7.27
N GLN A 123 -4.26 3.99 8.58
CA GLN A 123 -3.71 5.23 9.17
C GLN A 123 -2.32 5.57 8.63
N ALA A 124 -1.53 4.58 8.26
CA ALA A 124 -0.21 4.81 7.66
C ALA A 124 -0.28 5.49 6.28
N ASN A 125 -1.46 5.51 5.61
CA ASN A 125 -1.66 6.24 4.37
C ASN A 125 -1.43 7.75 4.55
N PHE A 126 -1.83 8.31 5.70
CA PHE A 126 -1.64 9.72 6.01
C PHE A 126 -0.16 10.15 6.04
N SER A 127 0.75 9.21 6.26
CA SER A 127 2.17 9.51 6.20
C SER A 127 2.64 9.89 4.78
N ALA A 128 2.01 9.33 3.73
CA ALA A 128 2.30 9.67 2.34
C ALA A 128 1.54 10.92 1.87
N MET A 129 0.39 11.24 2.45
CA MET A 129 -0.41 12.43 2.11
C MET A 129 0.24 13.76 2.50
N ARG A 130 1.35 13.73 3.23
CA ARG A 130 2.19 14.92 3.48
C ARG A 130 2.89 15.46 2.23
N PHE A 131 3.02 14.63 1.19
CA PHE A 131 3.61 15.03 -0.09
C PHE A 131 2.50 15.57 -0.99
N ALA A 132 2.48 16.87 -1.20
CA ALA A 132 1.36 17.57 -1.83
C ALA A 132 1.40 17.57 -3.36
N ASP A 133 2.52 17.17 -3.98
CA ASP A 133 2.65 17.21 -5.44
C ASP A 133 1.74 16.19 -6.16
N PRO A 134 1.68 14.90 -5.76
CA PRO A 134 0.79 13.95 -6.39
C PRO A 134 -0.65 14.05 -5.86
N ALA A 135 -1.63 13.79 -6.71
CA ALA A 135 -3.01 13.60 -6.26
C ALA A 135 -3.14 12.31 -5.44
N HIS A 136 -3.82 12.37 -4.30
CA HIS A 136 -4.10 11.23 -3.43
C HIS A 136 -5.48 10.65 -3.74
N VAL A 137 -5.51 9.44 -4.29
CA VAL A 137 -6.72 8.83 -4.83
C VAL A 137 -7.07 7.55 -4.05
N PHE A 138 -8.19 7.57 -3.37
CA PHE A 138 -8.74 6.36 -2.73
C PHE A 138 -9.55 5.55 -3.74
N ILE A 139 -9.10 4.34 -4.05
CA ILE A 139 -9.74 3.47 -5.04
C ILE A 139 -10.52 2.33 -4.41
N CYS A 140 -10.42 2.16 -3.08
CA CYS A 140 -11.09 1.12 -2.30
C CYS A 140 -10.72 -0.31 -2.72
N HIS A 141 -11.11 -1.32 -1.96
CA HIS A 141 -10.95 -2.75 -2.28
C HIS A 141 -12.29 -3.51 -2.27
N GLY A 142 -13.38 -2.79 -2.37
CA GLY A 142 -14.73 -3.29 -2.31
C GLY A 142 -15.60 -2.45 -1.38
N GLU A 143 -16.89 -2.47 -1.63
CA GLU A 143 -17.84 -1.78 -0.78
C GLU A 143 -18.30 -2.64 0.39
N SER A 144 -18.40 -2.00 1.52
CA SER A 144 -18.97 -2.56 2.74
C SER A 144 -19.90 -1.52 3.36
N ASP A 145 -21.02 -1.96 3.90
CA ASP A 145 -21.94 -1.09 4.65
C ASP A 145 -21.39 -0.66 6.03
N LYS A 146 -20.14 -0.97 6.30
CA LYS A 146 -19.48 -0.60 7.55
C LYS A 146 -19.30 0.92 7.64
N ASP A 147 -19.51 1.46 8.83
CA ASP A 147 -19.46 2.91 9.08
C ASP A 147 -18.12 3.58 8.75
N TYR A 148 -17.00 2.85 8.85
CA TYR A 148 -15.71 3.41 8.53
C TYR A 148 -15.55 3.80 7.05
N MET A 149 -16.32 3.17 6.13
CA MET A 149 -16.32 3.50 4.69
C MET A 149 -16.90 4.89 4.39
N SER A 150 -17.50 5.53 5.38
CA SER A 150 -18.00 6.91 5.30
C SER A 150 -17.45 7.78 6.43
N SER A 151 -16.20 7.48 6.86
CA SER A 151 -15.54 8.25 7.91
C SER A 151 -14.93 9.56 7.36
N ASN A 152 -14.68 10.51 8.26
CA ASN A 152 -13.99 11.76 7.93
C ASN A 152 -12.58 11.55 7.31
N GLN A 153 -12.01 10.36 7.43
CA GLN A 153 -10.73 10.03 6.80
C GLN A 153 -10.79 10.15 5.26
N LEU A 154 -11.97 9.96 4.65
CA LEU A 154 -12.14 10.14 3.20
C LEU A 154 -11.89 11.58 2.74
N LYS A 155 -12.06 12.58 3.62
CA LYS A 155 -11.78 13.99 3.30
C LYS A 155 -10.29 14.29 3.08
N ALA A 156 -9.41 13.39 3.47
CA ALA A 156 -7.97 13.56 3.27
C ALA A 156 -7.51 13.18 1.85
N TYR A 157 -8.35 12.52 1.06
CA TYR A 157 -8.06 12.18 -0.33
C TYR A 157 -8.60 13.25 -1.28
N ASP A 158 -7.85 13.55 -2.34
CA ASP A 158 -8.29 14.46 -3.40
C ASP A 158 -9.44 13.86 -4.21
N HIS A 159 -9.39 12.54 -4.42
CA HIS A 159 -10.41 11.78 -5.14
C HIS A 159 -10.75 10.49 -4.41
N VAL A 160 -12.03 10.15 -4.42
CA VAL A 160 -12.56 8.89 -3.86
C VAL A 160 -13.39 8.18 -4.92
N PHE A 161 -12.92 7.00 -5.32
CA PHE A 161 -13.67 6.13 -6.22
C PHE A 161 -14.68 5.32 -5.41
N VAL A 162 -15.88 5.23 -5.92
CA VAL A 162 -16.99 4.50 -5.31
C VAL A 162 -17.58 3.52 -6.33
N ALA A 163 -18.11 2.38 -5.85
CA ALA A 163 -18.65 1.35 -6.74
C ALA A 163 -19.97 1.77 -7.43
N GLY A 164 -20.63 2.82 -6.95
CA GLY A 164 -21.87 3.28 -7.55
C GLY A 164 -22.57 4.41 -6.81
N GLU A 165 -23.73 4.79 -7.33
CA GLU A 165 -24.51 5.92 -6.82
C GLU A 165 -24.94 5.76 -5.37
N ALA A 166 -25.28 4.55 -4.93
CA ALA A 166 -25.67 4.30 -3.53
C ALA A 166 -24.54 4.63 -2.54
N ALA A 167 -23.31 4.25 -2.89
CA ALA A 167 -22.13 4.58 -2.09
C ALA A 167 -21.84 6.08 -2.10
N ARG A 168 -21.95 6.72 -3.26
CA ARG A 168 -21.79 8.17 -3.40
C ARG A 168 -22.74 8.93 -2.50
N LEU A 169 -24.03 8.59 -2.56
CA LEU A 169 -25.07 9.23 -1.74
C LEU A 169 -24.87 8.97 -0.24
N ARG A 170 -24.43 7.77 0.14
CA ARG A 170 -24.14 7.44 1.55
C ARG A 170 -23.00 8.30 2.10
N ILE A 171 -21.91 8.43 1.33
CA ILE A 171 -20.76 9.25 1.70
C ILE A 171 -21.18 10.72 1.81
N GLN A 172 -21.88 11.26 0.83
CA GLN A 172 -22.34 12.66 0.82
C GLN A 172 -23.28 13.03 1.98
N ARG A 173 -24.06 12.07 2.49
CA ARG A 173 -24.93 12.32 3.66
C ARG A 173 -24.19 12.38 4.99
N LYS A 174 -22.98 11.79 5.05
CA LYS A 174 -22.18 11.71 6.29
C LYS A 174 -21.03 12.70 6.32
N LEU A 175 -20.56 13.18 5.18
CA LEU A 175 -19.43 14.11 5.03
C LEU A 175 -19.84 15.51 4.60
#